data_3c38bde5444b1627529093dd745637de
#
_entry.id   3c38bde5444b1627529093dd745637de
#
_cell.length_a   1.000
_cell.length_b   1.000
_cell.length_c   1.000
_cell.angle_alpha   90.00
_cell.angle_beta   90.00
_cell.angle_gamma   90.00
#
_symmetry.space_group_name_H-M   'P 1'
#
loop_
_entity.id
_entity.type
_entity.pdbx_description
1 polymer ?
#
loop_
_entity_poly.entity_id
_entity_poly.type
_entity_poly.pdbx_seq_one_letter_code
_entity_poly.pdbx_strand_id
1 'polypeptide(L)'
;MPMVTAERRKPNLIHRGIPHQPGTPILDVSRVSVRYNGRYALEDVSFQLSSGDRVAVVGPNGAGKSTLFKVIAGVLEPNSGTVQVYGGGPGAHICIAYVPQRTQVDWDFPVSVADVVMMGRIGKIGLFGWPKTKDWDFVRQSLQVVGLADLVHRQISELSGGQQQRMFIARALVQEAELMLMDEPLTGLDLTSQEIIFQSLEELGKRGVTVLVAMHDLKSAAEQFDLAMLLNRRLLGFGKPEEIFTPEHLVEAYGDHLHIVHTGEQILALSDTCCDKGDQPALKGVKG
;
A
#
# COMPACT_ATOMS: atom_id res chain seq x y z
N MET A 1 -30.13 -32.97 -1.33
CA MET A 1 -28.86 -32.22 -1.22
C MET A 1 -29.06 -31.20 -0.11
N PRO A 2 -28.36 -31.28 1.02
CA PRO A 2 -28.48 -30.30 2.08
C PRO A 2 -27.63 -29.09 1.75
N MET A 3 -28.21 -27.89 1.85
CA MET A 3 -27.53 -26.60 1.79
C MET A 3 -26.60 -26.50 3.00
N VAL A 4 -25.33 -26.38 2.74
CA VAL A 4 -24.32 -26.02 3.75
C VAL A 4 -24.47 -24.52 4.03
N THR A 5 -25.12 -24.20 5.14
CA THR A 5 -25.17 -22.85 5.69
C THR A 5 -23.76 -22.50 6.19
N ALA A 6 -23.08 -21.59 5.50
CA ALA A 6 -21.87 -20.98 5.98
C ALA A 6 -22.17 -20.21 7.28
N GLU A 7 -21.74 -20.72 8.42
CA GLU A 7 -21.75 -19.97 9.67
C GLU A 7 -20.88 -18.74 9.54
N ARG A 8 -21.51 -17.57 9.48
CA ARG A 8 -20.85 -16.29 9.65
C ARG A 8 -20.28 -16.23 11.06
N ARG A 9 -18.98 -16.47 11.20
CA ARG A 9 -18.24 -16.20 12.45
C ARG A 9 -18.41 -14.72 12.76
N LYS A 10 -19.05 -14.41 13.90
CA LYS A 10 -19.16 -13.05 14.43
C LYS A 10 -17.74 -12.51 14.66
N PRO A 11 -17.39 -11.31 14.20
CA PRO A 11 -16.10 -10.73 14.49
C PRO A 11 -15.95 -10.56 16.01
N ASN A 12 -14.86 -11.06 16.55
CA ASN A 12 -14.52 -10.95 17.97
C ASN A 12 -14.08 -9.50 18.22
N LEU A 13 -14.94 -8.65 18.75
CA LEU A 13 -14.78 -7.20 18.92
C LEU A 13 -13.84 -6.78 20.06
N ILE A 14 -13.16 -7.71 20.72
CA ILE A 14 -12.23 -7.42 21.81
C ILE A 14 -10.90 -8.10 21.50
N HIS A 15 -10.04 -7.44 20.70
CA HIS A 15 -8.67 -7.90 20.52
C HIS A 15 -7.78 -7.31 21.61
N ARG A 16 -7.42 -8.13 22.59
CA ARG A 16 -6.20 -7.93 23.39
C ARG A 16 -5.05 -8.25 22.45
N GLY A 17 -4.16 -7.27 22.22
CA GLY A 17 -2.98 -7.48 21.37
C GLY A 17 -2.27 -8.77 21.76
N ILE A 18 -2.03 -9.63 20.77
CA ILE A 18 -1.21 -10.85 20.97
C ILE A 18 0.20 -10.35 21.27
N PRO A 19 0.85 -10.79 22.35
CA PRO A 19 2.24 -10.41 22.60
C PRO A 19 3.10 -10.90 21.42
N HIS A 20 3.83 -9.99 20.78
CA HIS A 20 4.73 -10.34 19.69
C HIS A 20 5.90 -11.15 20.24
N GLN A 21 6.17 -12.30 19.63
CA GLN A 21 7.32 -13.14 20.01
C GLN A 21 8.57 -12.64 19.27
N PRO A 22 9.69 -12.41 19.99
CA PRO A 22 10.94 -12.04 19.36
C PRO A 22 11.35 -13.05 18.28
N GLY A 23 11.73 -12.56 17.08
CA GLY A 23 12.14 -13.41 15.94
C GLY A 23 11.01 -13.90 15.06
N THR A 24 9.74 -13.61 15.37
CA THR A 24 8.62 -13.87 14.45
C THR A 24 8.58 -12.80 13.36
N PRO A 25 8.46 -13.16 12.06
CA PRO A 25 8.28 -12.19 11.00
C PRO A 25 7.01 -11.36 11.24
N ILE A 26 7.07 -10.05 10.95
CA ILE A 26 5.89 -9.19 11.06
C ILE A 26 4.79 -9.63 10.10
N LEU A 27 5.18 -10.12 8.93
CA LEU A 27 4.26 -10.62 7.90
C LEU A 27 4.81 -11.92 7.31
N ASP A 28 3.96 -12.93 7.27
CA ASP A 28 4.19 -14.19 6.57
C ASP A 28 3.01 -14.43 5.59
N VAL A 29 3.31 -14.45 4.32
CA VAL A 29 2.38 -14.76 3.23
C VAL A 29 2.81 -16.07 2.61
N SER A 30 1.95 -17.11 2.72
CA SER A 30 2.27 -18.46 2.30
C SER A 30 1.26 -18.99 1.28
N ARG A 31 1.71 -19.17 0.02
CA ARG A 31 0.98 -19.73 -1.13
C ARG A 31 -0.38 -19.10 -1.35
N VAL A 32 -0.46 -17.80 -1.21
CA VAL A 32 -1.71 -17.03 -1.36
C VAL A 32 -2.13 -16.99 -2.82
N SER A 33 -3.37 -17.41 -3.08
CA SER A 33 -4.01 -17.28 -4.39
C SER A 33 -5.38 -16.63 -4.25
N VAL A 34 -5.69 -15.72 -5.20
CA VAL A 34 -6.99 -15.04 -5.30
C VAL A 34 -7.49 -15.12 -6.74
N ARG A 35 -8.79 -15.44 -6.88
CA ARG A 35 -9.45 -15.50 -8.19
C ARG A 35 -10.68 -14.62 -8.24
N TYR A 36 -10.84 -13.90 -9.34
CA TYR A 36 -12.08 -13.20 -9.71
C TYR A 36 -12.61 -13.76 -11.02
N ASN A 37 -13.85 -14.20 -11.03
CA ASN A 37 -14.50 -14.77 -12.23
C ASN A 37 -13.66 -15.85 -12.93
N GLY A 38 -13.03 -16.73 -12.16
CA GLY A 38 -12.19 -17.82 -12.66
C GLY A 38 -10.76 -17.43 -13.08
N ARG A 39 -10.41 -16.14 -13.10
CA ARG A 39 -9.07 -15.66 -13.44
C ARG A 39 -8.27 -15.34 -12.18
N TYR A 40 -7.00 -15.70 -12.17
CA TYR A 40 -6.11 -15.35 -11.07
C TYR A 40 -5.83 -13.84 -11.05
N ALA A 41 -6.04 -13.23 -9.90
CA ALA A 41 -5.49 -11.92 -9.54
C ALA A 41 -4.17 -12.06 -8.76
N LEU A 42 -4.07 -13.15 -7.96
CA LEU A 42 -2.84 -13.60 -7.32
C LEU A 42 -2.75 -15.11 -7.47
N GLU A 43 -1.56 -15.64 -7.73
CA GLU A 43 -1.32 -17.05 -7.92
C GLU A 43 -0.03 -17.47 -7.19
N ASP A 44 -0.20 -18.27 -6.13
CA ASP A 44 0.88 -18.90 -5.33
C ASP A 44 1.93 -17.93 -4.82
N VAL A 45 1.49 -16.78 -4.27
CA VAL A 45 2.37 -15.74 -3.74
C VAL A 45 2.85 -16.11 -2.34
N SER A 46 4.18 -16.10 -2.15
CA SER A 46 4.81 -16.42 -0.85
C SER A 46 5.99 -15.49 -0.58
N PHE A 47 6.02 -14.86 0.59
CA PHE A 47 7.15 -14.05 1.08
C PHE A 47 7.01 -13.78 2.58
N GLN A 48 8.10 -13.33 3.21
CA GLN A 48 8.12 -12.92 4.61
C GLN A 48 8.78 -11.55 4.75
N LEU A 49 8.33 -10.77 5.74
CA LEU A 49 8.92 -9.47 6.09
C LEU A 49 9.32 -9.42 7.55
N SER A 50 10.40 -8.71 7.78
CA SER A 50 10.88 -8.36 9.12
C SER A 50 10.34 -7.00 9.57
N SER A 51 10.33 -6.76 10.88
CA SER A 51 9.95 -5.45 11.43
C SER A 51 10.93 -4.37 10.95
N GLY A 52 10.39 -3.26 10.45
CA GLY A 52 11.14 -2.13 9.92
C GLY A 52 11.48 -2.20 8.44
N ASP A 53 11.17 -3.30 7.75
CA ASP A 53 11.39 -3.40 6.29
C ASP A 53 10.56 -2.35 5.54
N ARG A 54 11.21 -1.68 4.56
CA ARG A 54 10.56 -0.75 3.63
C ARG A 54 10.59 -1.37 2.24
N VAL A 55 9.41 -1.73 1.73
CA VAL A 55 9.26 -2.52 0.50
C VAL A 55 8.48 -1.77 -0.55
N ALA A 56 9.05 -1.58 -1.74
CA ALA A 56 8.33 -1.15 -2.93
C ALA A 56 7.70 -2.37 -3.62
N VAL A 57 6.38 -2.37 -3.80
CA VAL A 57 5.65 -3.39 -4.56
C VAL A 57 5.38 -2.86 -5.96
N VAL A 58 6.09 -3.38 -6.94
CA VAL A 58 6.09 -2.88 -8.31
C VAL A 58 5.51 -3.94 -9.26
N GLY A 59 4.90 -3.49 -10.34
CA GLY A 59 4.33 -4.35 -11.37
C GLY A 59 3.29 -3.59 -12.22
N PRO A 60 2.90 -4.14 -13.38
CA PRO A 60 1.97 -3.50 -14.29
C PRO A 60 0.58 -3.29 -13.69
N ASN A 61 -0.27 -2.55 -14.40
CA ASN A 61 -1.68 -2.43 -14.04
C ASN A 61 -2.36 -3.81 -14.10
N GLY A 62 -3.13 -4.16 -13.05
CA GLY A 62 -3.72 -5.49 -12.94
C GLY A 62 -2.77 -6.60 -12.46
N ALA A 63 -1.55 -6.28 -12.05
CA ALA A 63 -0.58 -7.23 -11.49
C ALA A 63 -1.02 -7.88 -10.16
N GLY A 64 -2.05 -7.33 -9.50
CA GLY A 64 -2.56 -7.86 -8.23
C GLY A 64 -2.09 -7.10 -6.98
N LYS A 65 -1.38 -5.97 -7.12
CA LYS A 65 -0.85 -5.18 -6.00
C LYS A 65 -1.93 -4.82 -4.96
N SER A 66 -3.01 -4.17 -5.39
CA SER A 66 -4.14 -3.82 -4.51
C SER A 66 -4.86 -5.05 -3.93
N THR A 67 -4.92 -6.16 -4.70
CA THR A 67 -5.48 -7.42 -4.21
C THR A 67 -4.62 -8.00 -3.08
N LEU A 68 -3.31 -7.99 -3.25
CA LEU A 68 -2.37 -8.44 -2.22
C LEU A 68 -2.53 -7.60 -0.93
N PHE A 69 -2.61 -6.29 -1.04
CA PHE A 69 -2.81 -5.42 0.11
C PHE A 69 -4.15 -5.64 0.81
N LYS A 70 -5.23 -5.86 0.06
CA LYS A 70 -6.54 -6.20 0.64
C LYS A 70 -6.52 -7.54 1.39
N VAL A 71 -5.78 -8.53 0.89
CA VAL A 71 -5.59 -9.82 1.58
C VAL A 71 -4.78 -9.65 2.85
N ILE A 72 -3.66 -8.92 2.80
CA ILE A 72 -2.81 -8.66 3.98
C ILE A 72 -3.58 -7.84 5.03
N ALA A 73 -4.39 -6.87 4.60
CA ALA A 73 -5.24 -6.08 5.50
C ALA A 73 -6.43 -6.85 6.09
N GLY A 74 -6.67 -8.08 5.65
CA GLY A 74 -7.84 -8.87 6.08
C GLY A 74 -9.17 -8.38 5.54
N VAL A 75 -9.16 -7.52 4.51
CA VAL A 75 -10.36 -7.00 3.81
C VAL A 75 -10.87 -8.03 2.81
N LEU A 76 -9.99 -8.86 2.28
CA LEU A 76 -10.28 -9.90 1.31
C LEU A 76 -9.72 -11.24 1.80
N GLU A 77 -10.55 -12.27 1.83
CA GLU A 77 -10.11 -13.64 2.11
C GLU A 77 -9.52 -14.28 0.83
N PRO A 78 -8.31 -14.90 0.90
CA PRO A 78 -7.75 -15.60 -0.25
C PRO A 78 -8.52 -16.90 -0.54
N ASN A 79 -8.49 -17.35 -1.80
CA ASN A 79 -9.08 -18.65 -2.18
C ASN A 79 -8.25 -19.83 -1.65
N SER A 80 -6.94 -19.65 -1.52
CA SER A 80 -6.02 -20.61 -0.91
C SER A 80 -4.79 -19.91 -0.35
N GLY A 81 -4.03 -20.59 0.50
CA GLY A 81 -2.89 -20.04 1.21
C GLY A 81 -3.28 -19.35 2.52
N THR A 82 -2.30 -18.78 3.18
CA THR A 82 -2.50 -18.12 4.49
C THR A 82 -1.70 -16.84 4.57
N VAL A 83 -2.23 -15.88 5.33
CA VAL A 83 -1.52 -14.66 5.73
C VAL A 83 -1.48 -14.63 7.25
N GLN A 84 -0.31 -14.41 7.80
CA GLN A 84 -0.11 -14.27 9.23
C GLN A 84 0.63 -12.95 9.51
N VAL A 85 0.18 -12.25 10.54
CA VAL A 85 0.84 -11.06 11.08
C VAL A 85 1.25 -11.38 12.50
N TYR A 86 2.56 -11.37 12.77
CA TYR A 86 3.12 -11.87 14.05
C TYR A 86 2.56 -13.24 14.46
N GLY A 87 2.39 -14.16 13.50
CA GLY A 87 1.88 -15.51 13.75
C GLY A 87 0.36 -15.61 13.95
N GLY A 88 -0.38 -14.51 13.86
CA GLY A 88 -1.85 -14.47 13.93
C GLY A 88 -2.51 -14.10 12.60
N GLY A 89 -3.80 -14.37 12.45
CA GLY A 89 -4.55 -13.95 11.25
C GLY A 89 -4.66 -12.43 11.14
N PRO A 90 -4.75 -11.84 9.92
CA PRO A 90 -4.76 -10.39 9.71
C PRO A 90 -5.87 -9.67 10.47
N GLY A 91 -7.07 -10.26 10.58
CA GLY A 91 -8.22 -9.69 11.29
C GLY A 91 -8.09 -9.66 12.82
N ALA A 92 -7.03 -10.26 13.38
CA ALA A 92 -6.74 -10.28 14.81
C ALA A 92 -5.90 -9.08 15.28
N HIS A 93 -5.36 -8.29 14.36
CA HIS A 93 -4.39 -7.24 14.66
C HIS A 93 -4.91 -5.85 14.27
N ILE A 94 -4.89 -4.92 15.26
CA ILE A 94 -5.10 -3.48 15.03
C ILE A 94 -3.80 -2.78 14.58
N CYS A 95 -2.71 -3.53 14.47
CA CYS A 95 -1.39 -3.02 14.09
C CYS A 95 -1.20 -2.84 12.59
N ILE A 96 -2.21 -3.18 11.76
CA ILE A 96 -2.17 -2.98 10.30
C ILE A 96 -2.91 -1.70 9.95
N ALA A 97 -2.22 -0.77 9.27
CA ALA A 97 -2.86 0.38 8.64
C ALA A 97 -2.89 0.20 7.13
N TYR A 98 -4.07 0.33 6.53
CA TYR A 98 -4.24 0.31 5.08
C TYR A 98 -4.65 1.69 4.59
N VAL A 99 -3.85 2.24 3.70
CA VAL A 99 -4.10 3.50 2.98
C VAL A 99 -4.49 3.13 1.55
N PRO A 100 -5.79 3.19 1.21
CA PRO A 100 -6.28 2.85 -0.12
C PRO A 100 -5.91 3.91 -1.14
N GLN A 101 -6.03 3.55 -2.41
CA GLN A 101 -5.90 4.51 -3.51
C GLN A 101 -6.93 5.65 -3.35
N ARG A 102 -6.50 6.87 -3.65
CA ARG A 102 -7.28 8.12 -3.45
C ARG A 102 -8.67 8.11 -4.09
N THR A 103 -8.83 7.45 -5.23
CA THR A 103 -10.09 7.37 -5.97
C THR A 103 -11.22 6.61 -5.24
N GLN A 104 -10.90 5.93 -4.14
CA GLN A 104 -11.86 5.15 -3.35
C GLN A 104 -12.44 5.93 -2.16
N VAL A 105 -12.11 7.21 -2.03
CA VAL A 105 -12.52 8.05 -0.89
C VAL A 105 -13.55 9.10 -1.33
N ASP A 106 -14.61 9.25 -0.56
CA ASP A 106 -15.57 10.34 -0.70
C ASP A 106 -15.00 11.60 -0.03
N TRP A 107 -14.51 12.52 -0.85
CA TRP A 107 -13.88 13.76 -0.39
C TRP A 107 -14.88 14.86 -0.02
N ASP A 108 -16.14 14.74 -0.45
CA ASP A 108 -17.19 15.71 -0.15
C ASP A 108 -17.83 15.47 1.23
N PHE A 109 -17.42 14.43 1.92
CA PHE A 109 -17.91 14.13 3.26
C PHE A 109 -17.49 15.24 4.24
N PRO A 110 -18.43 15.85 5.01
CA PRO A 110 -18.18 17.06 5.79
C PRO A 110 -17.45 16.76 7.12
N VAL A 111 -16.19 16.38 7.05
CA VAL A 111 -15.31 16.14 8.21
C VAL A 111 -14.02 16.93 8.10
N SER A 112 -13.44 17.26 9.25
CA SER A 112 -12.15 17.93 9.31
C SER A 112 -10.98 16.92 9.21
N VAL A 113 -9.78 17.46 8.93
CA VAL A 113 -8.52 16.70 8.97
C VAL A 113 -8.35 16.00 10.31
N ALA A 114 -8.63 16.69 11.42
CA ALA A 114 -8.51 16.12 12.76
C ALA A 114 -9.48 14.96 12.97
N ASP A 115 -10.72 15.06 12.47
CA ASP A 115 -11.72 13.98 12.59
C ASP A 115 -11.25 12.72 11.88
N VAL A 116 -10.75 12.85 10.63
CA VAL A 116 -10.24 11.70 9.86
C VAL A 116 -9.03 11.07 10.54
N VAL A 117 -8.10 11.87 11.05
CA VAL A 117 -6.93 11.35 11.76
C VAL A 117 -7.36 10.68 13.07
N MET A 118 -8.29 11.28 13.83
CA MET A 118 -8.85 10.69 15.06
C MET A 118 -9.53 9.34 14.82
N MET A 119 -10.12 9.10 13.64
CA MET A 119 -10.68 7.79 13.28
C MET A 119 -9.64 6.66 13.38
N GLY A 120 -8.35 6.95 13.21
CA GLY A 120 -7.28 5.99 13.44
C GLY A 120 -7.18 5.49 14.89
N ARG A 121 -7.73 6.23 15.87
CA ARG A 121 -7.75 5.85 17.28
C ARG A 121 -8.93 4.97 17.69
N ILE A 122 -9.95 4.81 16.82
CA ILE A 122 -11.20 4.10 17.15
C ILE A 122 -10.91 2.69 17.69
N GLY A 123 -9.98 1.96 17.09
CA GLY A 123 -9.59 0.61 17.55
C GLY A 123 -9.06 0.58 18.99
N LYS A 124 -8.43 1.66 19.46
CA LYS A 124 -7.87 1.78 20.81
C LYS A 124 -8.83 2.43 21.82
N ILE A 125 -9.65 3.38 21.36
CA ILE A 125 -10.68 4.04 22.16
C ILE A 125 -11.84 3.08 22.45
N GLY A 126 -12.17 2.21 21.48
CA GLY A 126 -13.32 1.32 21.54
C GLY A 126 -14.61 2.00 21.03
N LEU A 127 -15.57 1.18 20.63
CA LEU A 127 -16.81 1.62 19.95
C LEU A 127 -17.66 2.58 20.78
N PHE A 128 -17.63 2.48 22.12
CA PHE A 128 -18.37 3.33 23.04
C PHE A 128 -17.49 4.27 23.85
N GLY A 129 -16.21 4.37 23.50
CA GLY A 129 -15.26 5.27 24.16
C GLY A 129 -15.28 6.67 23.59
N TRP A 130 -14.85 7.65 24.39
CA TRP A 130 -14.67 9.04 23.96
C TRP A 130 -13.18 9.35 23.87
N PRO A 131 -12.74 10.15 22.88
CA PRO A 131 -11.36 10.61 22.77
C PRO A 131 -10.91 11.35 24.03
N LYS A 132 -9.77 10.98 24.60
CA LYS A 132 -9.13 11.62 25.73
C LYS A 132 -8.08 12.64 25.25
N THR A 133 -7.59 13.49 26.14
CA THR A 133 -6.51 14.44 25.85
C THR A 133 -5.32 13.76 25.20
N LYS A 134 -4.91 12.58 25.66
CA LYS A 134 -3.83 11.78 25.08
C LYS A 134 -4.09 11.42 23.60
N ASP A 135 -5.31 11.12 23.21
CA ASP A 135 -5.64 10.78 21.82
C ASP A 135 -5.49 12.00 20.92
N TRP A 136 -5.90 13.17 21.41
CA TRP A 136 -5.69 14.45 20.72
C TRP A 136 -4.21 14.82 20.62
N ASP A 137 -3.37 14.46 21.62
CA ASP A 137 -1.93 14.64 21.55
C ASP A 137 -1.32 13.81 20.43
N PHE A 138 -1.74 12.54 20.30
CA PHE A 138 -1.32 11.69 19.17
C PHE A 138 -1.74 12.27 17.80
N VAL A 139 -2.96 12.80 17.69
CA VAL A 139 -3.43 13.46 16.46
C VAL A 139 -2.54 14.65 16.10
N ARG A 140 -2.27 15.54 17.07
CA ARG A 140 -1.41 16.71 16.86
C ARG A 140 0.01 16.32 16.43
N GLN A 141 0.62 15.37 17.14
CA GLN A 141 1.96 14.88 16.80
C GLN A 141 2.01 14.23 15.42
N SER A 142 1.01 13.42 15.06
CA SER A 142 0.95 12.78 13.75
C SER A 142 0.79 13.81 12.62
N LEU A 143 -0.03 14.84 12.83
CA LEU A 143 -0.18 15.94 11.87
C LEU A 143 1.09 16.79 11.73
N GLN A 144 1.87 16.97 12.81
CA GLN A 144 3.18 17.63 12.75
C GLN A 144 4.17 16.84 11.90
N VAL A 145 4.24 15.51 12.08
CA VAL A 145 5.14 14.63 11.31
C VAL A 145 4.91 14.75 9.81
N VAL A 146 3.66 14.87 9.38
CA VAL A 146 3.29 14.97 7.96
C VAL A 146 3.15 16.42 7.45
N GLY A 147 3.50 17.42 8.25
CA GLY A 147 3.43 18.84 7.87
C GLY A 147 2.00 19.36 7.61
N LEU A 148 1.03 18.91 8.41
CA LEU A 148 -0.37 19.34 8.33
C LEU A 148 -0.89 19.99 9.63
N ALA A 149 0.00 20.39 10.53
CA ALA A 149 -0.37 20.94 11.84
C ALA A 149 -1.30 22.18 11.72
N ASP A 150 -1.08 23.04 10.71
CA ASP A 150 -1.86 24.26 10.51
C ASP A 150 -3.23 23.98 9.85
N LEU A 151 -3.49 22.76 9.40
CA LEU A 151 -4.70 22.36 8.69
C LEU A 151 -5.66 21.52 9.54
N VAL A 152 -5.45 21.42 10.84
CA VAL A 152 -6.19 20.57 11.80
C VAL A 152 -7.71 20.69 11.65
N HIS A 153 -8.22 21.91 11.51
CA HIS A 153 -9.67 22.20 11.43
C HIS A 153 -10.19 22.35 10.01
N ARG A 154 -9.32 22.20 9.00
CA ARG A 154 -9.72 22.34 7.59
C ARG A 154 -10.57 21.16 7.16
N GLN A 155 -11.57 21.39 6.30
CA GLN A 155 -12.38 20.34 5.67
C GLN A 155 -11.50 19.52 4.70
N ILE A 156 -11.75 18.21 4.61
CA ILE A 156 -10.96 17.33 3.74
C ILE A 156 -11.14 17.66 2.25
N SER A 157 -12.30 18.18 1.86
CA SER A 157 -12.60 18.64 0.50
C SER A 157 -11.72 19.81 0.04
N GLU A 158 -11.19 20.61 0.98
CA GLU A 158 -10.35 21.78 0.68
C GLU A 158 -8.86 21.44 0.57
N LEU A 159 -8.49 20.16 0.77
CA LEU A 159 -7.10 19.73 0.74
C LEU A 159 -6.63 19.46 -0.69
N SER A 160 -5.37 19.83 -0.99
CA SER A 160 -4.69 19.35 -2.19
C SER A 160 -4.48 17.83 -2.13
N GLY A 161 -4.24 17.20 -3.29
CA GLY A 161 -4.00 15.76 -3.35
C GLY A 161 -2.88 15.27 -2.44
N GLY A 162 -1.76 16.01 -2.40
CA GLY A 162 -0.65 15.69 -1.50
C GLY A 162 -1.02 15.86 -0.02
N GLN A 163 -1.82 16.88 0.33
CA GLN A 163 -2.32 17.06 1.69
C GLN A 163 -3.27 15.92 2.10
N GLN A 164 -4.17 15.50 1.20
CA GLN A 164 -5.07 14.37 1.42
C GLN A 164 -4.28 13.08 1.70
N GLN A 165 -3.25 12.80 0.90
CA GLN A 165 -2.41 11.63 1.10
C GLN A 165 -1.66 11.67 2.43
N ARG A 166 -1.07 12.81 2.78
CA ARG A 166 -0.38 13.01 4.06
C ARG A 166 -1.32 12.88 5.26
N MET A 167 -2.59 13.30 5.13
CA MET A 167 -3.60 13.09 6.15
C MET A 167 -3.86 11.59 6.42
N PHE A 168 -3.90 10.74 5.38
CA PHE A 168 -4.03 9.30 5.57
C PHE A 168 -2.79 8.67 6.23
N ILE A 169 -1.60 9.18 5.93
CA ILE A 169 -0.38 8.77 6.64
C ILE A 169 -0.50 9.16 8.13
N ALA A 170 -0.95 10.38 8.44
CA ALA A 170 -1.20 10.79 9.83
C ALA A 170 -2.23 9.90 10.54
N ARG A 171 -3.30 9.49 9.83
CA ARG A 171 -4.29 8.53 10.36
C ARG A 171 -3.67 7.17 10.67
N ALA A 172 -2.76 6.69 9.84
CA ALA A 172 -2.04 5.44 10.08
C ALA A 172 -1.06 5.56 11.27
N LEU A 173 -0.36 6.70 11.38
CA LEU A 173 0.52 7.01 12.51
C LEU A 173 -0.23 6.99 13.84
N VAL A 174 -1.37 7.65 13.90
CA VAL A 174 -2.18 7.77 15.12
C VAL A 174 -2.75 6.41 15.55
N GLN A 175 -2.92 5.49 14.63
CA GLN A 175 -3.29 4.10 14.89
C GLN A 175 -2.17 3.36 15.62
N GLU A 176 -0.92 3.89 15.60
CA GLU A 176 0.30 3.22 16.08
C GLU A 176 0.47 1.86 15.36
N ALA A 177 0.25 1.86 14.04
CA ALA A 177 0.39 0.68 13.21
C ALA A 177 1.86 0.27 13.12
N GLU A 178 2.11 -1.03 13.17
CA GLU A 178 3.44 -1.62 13.00
C GLU A 178 3.68 -2.07 11.55
N LEU A 179 2.58 -2.31 10.80
CA LEU A 179 2.56 -2.63 9.38
C LEU A 179 1.68 -1.62 8.63
N MET A 180 2.26 -0.90 7.69
CA MET A 180 1.55 0.06 6.84
C MET A 180 1.54 -0.39 5.39
N LEU A 181 0.36 -0.44 4.80
CA LEU A 181 0.12 -0.79 3.40
C LEU A 181 -0.39 0.45 2.68
N MET A 182 0.27 0.89 1.62
CA MET A 182 -0.10 2.09 0.87
C MET A 182 -0.27 1.76 -0.62
N ASP A 183 -1.49 1.92 -1.11
CA ASP A 183 -1.85 1.60 -2.49
C ASP A 183 -1.73 2.85 -3.37
N GLU A 184 -0.66 2.93 -4.15
CA GLU A 184 -0.32 4.02 -5.07
C GLU A 184 -0.38 5.44 -4.46
N PRO A 185 0.31 5.67 -3.33
CA PRO A 185 0.18 6.92 -2.59
C PRO A 185 0.79 8.14 -3.30
N LEU A 186 1.59 7.94 -4.33
CA LEU A 186 2.33 9.00 -5.03
C LEU A 186 1.65 9.42 -6.34
N THR A 187 0.62 8.70 -6.79
CA THR A 187 -0.03 8.92 -8.08
C THR A 187 -0.71 10.30 -8.14
N GLY A 188 -0.35 11.09 -9.17
CA GLY A 188 -0.92 12.41 -9.39
C GLY A 188 -0.43 13.51 -8.44
N LEU A 189 0.68 13.27 -7.73
CA LEU A 189 1.30 14.27 -6.85
C LEU A 189 2.48 14.96 -7.53
N ASP A 190 2.68 16.24 -7.20
CA ASP A 190 3.88 17.01 -7.55
C ASP A 190 5.12 16.48 -6.79
N LEU A 191 6.31 16.78 -7.32
CA LEU A 191 7.58 16.29 -6.76
C LEU A 191 7.79 16.67 -5.30
N THR A 192 7.43 17.89 -4.91
CA THR A 192 7.56 18.35 -3.52
C THR A 192 6.69 17.54 -2.57
N SER A 193 5.47 17.24 -2.97
CA SER A 193 4.56 16.38 -2.20
C SER A 193 5.08 14.95 -2.09
N GLN A 194 5.67 14.40 -3.16
CA GLN A 194 6.29 13.08 -3.14
C GLN A 194 7.49 13.02 -2.19
N GLU A 195 8.38 14.02 -2.22
CA GLU A 195 9.52 14.12 -1.31
C GLU A 195 9.11 14.11 0.16
N ILE A 196 8.07 14.89 0.52
CA ILE A 196 7.56 14.93 1.90
C ILE A 196 7.02 13.55 2.32
N ILE A 197 6.36 12.83 1.40
CA ILE A 197 5.88 11.48 1.68
C ILE A 197 7.06 10.53 1.89
N PHE A 198 8.08 10.53 1.03
CA PHE A 198 9.26 9.68 1.20
C PHE A 198 9.98 9.95 2.52
N GLN A 199 10.17 11.22 2.90
CA GLN A 199 10.74 11.59 4.21
C GLN A 199 9.89 11.05 5.37
N SER A 200 8.55 11.11 5.25
CA SER A 200 7.65 10.56 6.25
C SER A 200 7.79 9.03 6.35
N LEU A 201 7.92 8.32 5.22
CA LEU A 201 8.13 6.88 5.19
C LEU A 201 9.48 6.46 5.76
N GLU A 202 10.54 7.24 5.50
CA GLU A 202 11.86 7.02 6.09
C GLU A 202 11.81 7.16 7.63
N GLU A 203 11.16 8.21 8.12
CA GLU A 203 10.99 8.43 9.57
C GLU A 203 10.19 7.29 10.23
N LEU A 204 9.19 6.74 9.54
CA LEU A 204 8.44 5.56 9.99
C LEU A 204 9.34 4.33 10.08
N GLY A 205 10.17 4.08 9.07
CA GLY A 205 11.13 2.97 9.09
C GLY A 205 12.10 3.07 10.28
N LYS A 206 12.62 4.29 10.57
CA LYS A 206 13.48 4.56 11.74
C LYS A 206 12.79 4.26 13.08
N ARG A 207 11.45 4.35 13.11
CA ARG A 207 10.63 3.98 14.29
C ARG A 207 10.26 2.49 14.32
N GLY A 208 10.76 1.68 13.38
CA GLY A 208 10.50 0.24 13.30
C GLY A 208 9.15 -0.12 12.66
N VAL A 209 8.48 0.82 12.01
CA VAL A 209 7.26 0.55 11.25
C VAL A 209 7.63 -0.09 9.91
N THR A 210 7.06 -1.24 9.62
CA THR A 210 7.21 -1.92 8.33
C THR A 210 6.25 -1.29 7.31
N VAL A 211 6.76 -0.98 6.13
CA VAL A 211 5.99 -0.26 5.11
C VAL A 211 6.03 -1.00 3.78
N LEU A 212 4.86 -1.29 3.20
CA LEU A 212 4.72 -1.76 1.83
C LEU A 212 4.01 -0.69 1.00
N VAL A 213 4.64 -0.27 -0.09
CA VAL A 213 4.11 0.77 -0.99
C VAL A 213 3.96 0.21 -2.39
N ALA A 214 2.73 0.12 -2.88
CA ALA A 214 2.48 -0.16 -4.30
C ALA A 214 2.78 1.09 -5.11
N MET A 215 3.60 0.94 -6.16
CA MET A 215 4.01 2.04 -7.03
C MET A 215 4.29 1.55 -8.46
N HIS A 216 4.41 2.50 -9.40
CA HIS A 216 4.68 2.21 -10.80
C HIS A 216 6.10 2.63 -11.22
N ASP A 217 6.67 3.61 -10.53
CA ASP A 217 7.98 4.17 -10.87
C ASP A 217 9.10 3.29 -10.30
N LEU A 218 9.78 2.57 -11.20
CA LEU A 218 10.91 1.70 -10.88
C LEU A 218 12.10 2.47 -10.32
N LYS A 219 12.33 3.70 -10.82
CA LYS A 219 13.44 4.53 -10.37
C LYS A 219 13.25 4.94 -8.91
N SER A 220 12.10 5.52 -8.57
CA SER A 220 11.79 5.86 -7.18
C SER A 220 11.76 4.63 -6.28
N ALA A 221 11.30 3.47 -6.77
CA ALA A 221 11.36 2.22 -6.02
C ALA A 221 12.79 1.82 -5.68
N ALA A 222 13.73 1.94 -6.64
CA ALA A 222 15.13 1.61 -6.43
C ALA A 222 15.87 2.60 -5.52
N GLU A 223 15.55 3.89 -5.60
CA GLU A 223 16.23 4.95 -4.85
C GLU A 223 15.74 5.13 -3.42
N GLN A 224 14.44 4.80 -3.15
CA GLN A 224 13.78 5.19 -1.91
C GLN A 224 13.46 4.01 -0.98
N PHE A 225 13.61 2.75 -1.45
CA PHE A 225 13.26 1.57 -0.67
C PHE A 225 14.41 0.60 -0.53
N ASP A 226 14.47 -0.09 0.62
CA ASP A 226 15.52 -1.05 0.94
C ASP A 226 15.31 -2.38 0.20
N LEU A 227 14.02 -2.71 -0.03
CA LEU A 227 13.59 -3.93 -0.69
C LEU A 227 12.58 -3.62 -1.79
N ALA A 228 12.58 -4.44 -2.83
CA ALA A 228 11.62 -4.42 -3.91
C ALA A 228 10.94 -5.77 -4.08
N MET A 229 9.67 -5.72 -4.46
CA MET A 229 8.87 -6.88 -4.83
C MET A 229 8.34 -6.65 -6.25
N LEU A 230 8.68 -7.53 -7.18
CA LEU A 230 8.15 -7.49 -8.53
C LEU A 230 7.01 -8.49 -8.66
N LEU A 231 5.81 -7.97 -8.89
CA LEU A 231 4.56 -8.72 -8.92
C LEU A 231 3.90 -8.64 -10.30
N ASN A 232 3.53 -9.78 -10.86
CA ASN A 232 2.59 -9.90 -11.97
C ASN A 232 1.74 -11.16 -11.79
N ARG A 233 0.70 -11.09 -10.97
CA ARG A 233 -0.13 -12.17 -10.44
C ARG A 233 0.67 -13.19 -9.61
N ARG A 234 1.90 -13.47 -10.00
CA ARG A 234 2.90 -14.24 -9.26
C ARG A 234 3.99 -13.32 -8.74
N LEU A 235 4.65 -13.75 -7.72
CA LEU A 235 5.87 -13.08 -7.25
C LEU A 235 7.02 -13.49 -8.18
N LEU A 236 7.52 -12.52 -8.96
CA LEU A 236 8.63 -12.74 -9.89
C LEU A 236 9.98 -12.53 -9.20
N GLY A 237 10.04 -11.66 -8.20
CA GLY A 237 11.25 -11.44 -7.43
C GLY A 237 10.96 -10.66 -6.15
N PHE A 238 11.76 -10.92 -5.10
CA PHE A 238 11.74 -10.20 -3.83
C PHE A 238 13.15 -10.14 -3.25
N GLY A 239 13.65 -8.95 -3.00
CA GLY A 239 15.00 -8.69 -2.50
C GLY A 239 15.42 -7.25 -2.71
N LYS A 240 16.73 -7.00 -2.81
CA LYS A 240 17.23 -5.65 -3.09
C LYS A 240 16.83 -5.20 -4.50
N PRO A 241 16.53 -3.91 -4.71
CA PRO A 241 16.10 -3.40 -6.00
C PRO A 241 17.05 -3.74 -7.16
N GLU A 242 18.36 -3.64 -6.94
CA GLU A 242 19.39 -3.97 -7.95
C GLU A 242 19.41 -5.45 -8.36
N GLU A 243 18.97 -6.35 -7.50
CA GLU A 243 18.87 -7.77 -7.76
C GLU A 243 17.55 -8.15 -8.47
N ILE A 244 16.50 -7.35 -8.24
CA ILE A 244 15.15 -7.64 -8.71
C ILE A 244 14.83 -6.95 -10.03
N PHE A 245 15.30 -5.73 -10.24
CA PHE A 245 15.01 -4.94 -11.46
C PHE A 245 15.98 -5.27 -12.59
N THR A 246 16.19 -6.57 -12.86
CA THR A 246 16.97 -7.01 -14.02
C THR A 246 16.14 -6.94 -15.30
N PRO A 247 16.78 -6.79 -16.48
CA PRO A 247 16.07 -6.78 -17.76
C PRO A 247 15.16 -7.99 -17.95
N GLU A 248 15.62 -9.17 -17.54
CA GLU A 248 14.88 -10.43 -17.67
C GLU A 248 13.59 -10.41 -16.85
N HIS A 249 13.68 -10.04 -15.56
CA HIS A 249 12.52 -9.92 -14.68
C HIS A 249 11.55 -8.83 -15.16
N LEU A 250 12.06 -7.72 -15.65
CA LEU A 250 11.23 -6.63 -16.15
C LEU A 250 10.48 -7.02 -17.43
N VAL A 251 11.14 -7.74 -18.35
CA VAL A 251 10.47 -8.30 -19.53
C VAL A 251 9.40 -9.32 -19.14
N GLU A 252 9.67 -10.19 -18.16
CA GLU A 252 8.68 -11.14 -17.65
C GLU A 252 7.47 -10.45 -17.02
N ALA A 253 7.73 -9.34 -16.26
CA ALA A 253 6.67 -8.60 -15.57
C ALA A 253 5.80 -7.77 -16.53
N TYR A 254 6.42 -7.05 -17.47
CA TYR A 254 5.77 -6.02 -18.28
C TYR A 254 5.56 -6.44 -19.74
N GLY A 255 6.24 -7.51 -20.20
CA GLY A 255 6.16 -7.99 -21.58
C GLY A 255 6.64 -6.95 -22.59
N ASP A 256 6.01 -6.95 -23.78
CA ASP A 256 6.35 -6.06 -24.88
C ASP A 256 6.00 -4.57 -24.64
N HIS A 257 5.42 -4.24 -23.48
CA HIS A 257 5.09 -2.86 -23.08
C HIS A 257 6.26 -2.12 -22.42
N LEU A 258 7.43 -2.73 -22.38
CA LEU A 258 8.61 -2.15 -21.78
C LEU A 258 9.60 -1.70 -22.85
N HIS A 259 9.76 -0.38 -23.00
CA HIS A 259 10.85 0.18 -23.80
C HIS A 259 12.10 0.33 -22.93
N ILE A 260 13.06 -0.57 -23.10
CA ILE A 260 14.36 -0.47 -22.43
C ILE A 260 15.23 0.48 -23.25
N VAL A 261 15.50 1.66 -22.73
CA VAL A 261 16.43 2.61 -23.35
C VAL A 261 17.77 2.52 -22.62
N HIS A 262 18.80 2.08 -23.32
CA HIS A 262 20.17 2.10 -22.82
C HIS A 262 20.77 3.49 -23.00
N THR A 263 20.98 4.23 -21.91
CA THR A 263 21.67 5.51 -21.91
C THR A 263 22.99 5.36 -21.16
N GLY A 264 24.05 4.93 -21.85
CA GLY A 264 25.36 4.66 -21.23
C GLY A 264 25.31 3.52 -20.22
N GLU A 265 25.73 3.78 -18.97
CA GLU A 265 25.72 2.79 -17.88
C GLU A 265 24.34 2.66 -17.16
N GLN A 266 23.33 3.43 -17.57
CA GLN A 266 22.00 3.41 -16.93
C GLN A 266 20.96 2.77 -17.85
N ILE A 267 20.23 1.82 -17.28
CA ILE A 267 19.05 1.21 -17.91
C ILE A 267 17.84 2.04 -17.50
N LEU A 268 17.24 2.77 -18.45
CA LEU A 268 15.96 3.45 -18.26
C LEU A 268 14.85 2.56 -18.81
N ALA A 269 13.99 2.06 -17.92
CA ALA A 269 12.79 1.33 -18.29
C ALA A 269 11.62 2.34 -18.39
N LEU A 270 11.12 2.56 -19.60
CA LEU A 270 9.93 3.37 -19.86
C LEU A 270 8.74 2.43 -20.07
N SER A 271 7.74 2.48 -19.18
CA SER A 271 6.47 1.79 -19.41
C SER A 271 5.52 2.71 -20.17
N ASP A 272 5.00 2.26 -21.31
CA ASP A 272 3.92 2.96 -22.00
C ASP A 272 2.64 2.94 -21.16
N THR A 273 2.24 4.09 -20.65
CA THR A 273 0.97 4.28 -19.93
C THR A 273 -0.19 4.61 -20.87
N CYS A 274 0.00 4.56 -22.19
CA CYS A 274 -1.03 4.87 -23.19
C CYS A 274 -1.60 3.61 -23.83
N CYS A 275 -2.70 3.08 -23.30
CA CYS A 275 -3.69 2.34 -24.07
C CYS A 275 -5.09 2.70 -23.58
N ASP A 276 -5.54 3.90 -23.89
CA ASP A 276 -6.96 4.16 -24.05
C ASP A 276 -7.30 4.14 -25.55
N LYS A 277 -8.43 3.51 -25.88
CA LYS A 277 -8.83 3.11 -27.22
C LYS A 277 -8.99 4.30 -28.14
N GLY A 278 -8.39 4.21 -29.32
CA GLY A 278 -8.87 4.82 -30.55
C GLY A 278 -8.27 6.16 -30.87
N ASP A 279 -7.13 6.14 -31.61
CA ASP A 279 -7.01 6.87 -32.92
C ASP A 279 -5.67 6.46 -33.55
N GLN A 280 -5.78 5.77 -34.69
CA GLN A 280 -4.64 5.58 -35.58
C GLN A 280 -4.37 6.91 -36.32
N PRO A 281 -3.20 7.53 -36.17
CA PRO A 281 -2.83 8.60 -37.08
C PRO A 281 -2.50 8.00 -38.45
N ALA A 282 -3.33 8.35 -39.42
CA ALA A 282 -3.08 8.06 -40.82
C ALA A 282 -1.72 8.65 -41.24
N LEU A 283 -0.79 7.78 -41.62
CA LEU A 283 0.44 8.16 -42.29
C LEU A 283 0.06 8.75 -43.67
N LYS A 284 0.01 10.07 -43.77
CA LYS A 284 0.01 10.78 -45.05
C LYS A 284 1.42 10.70 -45.65
N GLY A 285 1.53 9.95 -46.73
CA GLY A 285 2.73 9.87 -47.52
C GLY A 285 3.13 11.26 -48.04
N VAL A 286 4.40 11.58 -47.88
CA VAL A 286 5.06 12.66 -48.60
C VAL A 286 5.62 12.04 -49.89
N LYS A 287 5.04 12.40 -51.01
CA LYS A 287 5.63 12.28 -52.37
C LYS A 287 6.35 13.59 -52.65
N GLY A 288 7.53 13.51 -53.20
CA GLY A 288 8.23 14.60 -53.85
C GLY A 288 9.69 14.66 -53.43
#